data_3017c7afe22e758808c1a29d47f5836c
#
_entry.id   3017c7afe22e758808c1a29d47f5836c
#
_cell.length_a   1.000
_cell.length_b   1.000
_cell.length_c   1.000
_cell.angle_alpha   90.00
_cell.angle_beta   90.00
_cell.angle_gamma   90.00
#
_symmetry.space_group_name_H-M   'P 1'
#
loop_
_entity.id
_entity.type
_entity.pdbx_description
1 polymer ?
#
loop_
_entity_poly.entity_id
_entity_poly.type
_entity_poly.pdbx_seq_one_letter_code
_entity_poly.pdbx_strand_id
1 'polypeptide(L)'
;MNPDLVYSVTKLAAEKVCQSYRRNYGLDVVIGRFFNVYGPHQDYKRANPPFTSYLIREVMRDRKPVLYNSTDSKRDYIYVDDLAKDLFGLIHKPFLKYDIYNLTSGTSYTPRQILATLSKVLDREILADYGSPREFWSKYPDLFGGDRPLSEDRLKKEILKQSVGSNARVVEELGYRSYISLESGLSEIIKFQKPAF
;
A
#
# COMPACT_ATOMS: atom_id res chain seq x y z
N MET A 1 -2.12 17.67 8.06
CA MET A 1 -2.99 16.58 7.55
C MET A 1 -4.39 16.84 8.05
N ASN A 2 -5.36 16.76 7.19
CA ASN A 2 -6.78 16.87 7.53
C ASN A 2 -7.51 15.62 7.03
N PRO A 3 -7.43 14.49 7.75
CA PRO A 3 -8.08 13.25 7.34
C PRO A 3 -9.60 13.35 7.54
N ASP A 4 -10.36 12.91 6.55
CA ASP A 4 -11.82 12.85 6.60
C ASP A 4 -12.38 11.40 6.59
N LEU A 5 -11.51 10.41 6.40
CA LEU A 5 -11.87 9.00 6.48
C LEU A 5 -11.63 8.48 7.89
N VAL A 6 -12.57 7.70 8.44
CA VAL A 6 -12.50 7.13 9.81
C VAL A 6 -11.15 6.44 10.05
N TYR A 7 -10.72 5.58 9.13
CA TYR A 7 -9.41 4.92 9.25
C TYR A 7 -8.25 5.94 9.36
N SER A 8 -8.24 6.97 8.54
CA SER A 8 -7.18 7.98 8.55
C SER A 8 -7.21 8.82 9.84
N VAL A 9 -8.42 9.11 10.35
CA VAL A 9 -8.61 9.79 11.63
C VAL A 9 -8.07 8.96 12.78
N THR A 10 -8.39 7.65 12.83
CA THR A 10 -7.89 6.77 13.90
C THR A 10 -6.36 6.64 13.87
N LYS A 11 -5.74 6.60 12.68
CA LYS A 11 -4.27 6.59 12.57
C LYS A 11 -3.64 7.89 13.05
N LEU A 12 -4.23 9.04 12.71
CA LEU A 12 -3.76 10.32 13.24
C LEU A 12 -3.93 10.42 14.77
N ALA A 13 -5.05 9.92 15.29
CA ALA A 13 -5.28 9.88 16.74
C ALA A 13 -4.21 9.01 17.44
N ALA A 14 -3.88 7.84 16.89
CA ALA A 14 -2.82 6.98 17.42
C ALA A 14 -1.45 7.70 17.44
N GLU A 15 -1.10 8.44 16.39
CA GLU A 15 0.12 9.27 16.38
C GLU A 15 0.12 10.29 17.52
N LYS A 16 -1.04 10.96 17.75
CA LYS A 16 -1.17 11.96 18.85
C LYS A 16 -1.05 11.32 20.22
N VAL A 17 -1.59 10.13 20.42
CA VAL A 17 -1.42 9.34 21.65
C VAL A 17 0.06 9.03 21.87
N CYS A 18 0.76 8.50 20.88
CA CYS A 18 2.20 8.21 20.97
C CYS A 18 3.01 9.47 21.32
N GLN A 19 2.75 10.59 20.66
CA GLN A 19 3.40 11.88 20.95
C GLN A 19 3.10 12.39 22.37
N SER A 20 1.89 12.13 22.88
CA SER A 20 1.52 12.50 24.25
C SER A 20 2.29 11.67 25.29
N TYR A 21 2.40 10.35 25.09
CA TYR A 21 3.20 9.48 25.94
C TYR A 21 4.66 9.90 25.96
N ARG A 22 5.24 10.22 24.80
CA ARG A 22 6.62 10.73 24.73
C ARG A 22 6.80 11.99 25.59
N ARG A 23 5.90 12.98 25.43
CA ARG A 23 6.03 14.27 26.13
C ARG A 23 5.77 14.19 27.63
N ASN A 24 4.78 13.40 28.04
CA ASN A 24 4.30 13.40 29.43
C ASN A 24 4.98 12.32 30.29
N TYR A 25 5.46 11.24 29.67
CA TYR A 25 6.01 10.10 30.40
C TYR A 25 7.45 9.76 29.98
N GLY A 26 8.06 10.53 29.07
CA GLY A 26 9.44 10.32 28.65
C GLY A 26 9.66 9.02 27.85
N LEU A 27 8.58 8.42 27.29
CA LEU A 27 8.75 7.22 26.48
C LEU A 27 9.54 7.52 25.21
N ASP A 28 10.53 6.69 24.91
CA ASP A 28 11.23 6.74 23.63
C ASP A 28 10.38 6.09 22.54
N VAL A 29 9.72 6.94 21.76
CA VAL A 29 8.76 6.52 20.73
C VAL A 29 9.11 7.18 19.41
N VAL A 30 9.20 6.38 18.36
CA VAL A 30 9.28 6.82 16.97
C VAL A 30 8.06 6.31 16.19
N ILE A 31 7.56 7.11 15.27
CA ILE A 31 6.38 6.80 14.47
C ILE A 31 6.79 6.52 13.04
N GLY A 32 6.56 5.30 12.57
CA GLY A 32 6.73 4.90 11.18
C GLY A 32 5.38 4.92 10.43
N ARG A 33 5.24 5.74 9.41
CA ARG A 33 4.07 5.74 8.52
C ARG A 33 4.33 4.85 7.34
N PHE A 34 3.70 3.68 7.32
CA PHE A 34 3.84 2.71 6.24
C PHE A 34 2.96 3.10 5.05
N PHE A 35 3.55 3.03 3.87
CA PHE A 35 2.81 3.11 2.61
C PHE A 35 2.35 1.71 2.18
N ASN A 36 2.12 1.46 0.87
CA ASN A 36 1.61 0.15 0.48
C ASN A 36 2.74 -0.88 0.51
N VAL A 37 2.78 -1.67 1.56
CA VAL A 37 3.77 -2.75 1.69
C VAL A 37 3.39 -3.89 0.77
N TYR A 38 4.36 -4.43 0.03
CA TYR A 38 4.16 -5.58 -0.83
C TYR A 38 5.36 -6.54 -0.72
N GLY A 39 5.13 -7.81 -1.06
CA GLY A 39 6.17 -8.84 -0.97
C GLY A 39 5.60 -10.24 -0.83
N PRO A 40 6.46 -11.28 -0.74
CA PRO A 40 6.07 -12.63 -0.36
C PRO A 40 5.29 -12.64 0.95
N HIS A 41 4.52 -13.68 1.19
CA HIS A 41 3.68 -13.87 2.38
C HIS A 41 2.47 -12.91 2.53
N GLN A 42 2.20 -12.02 1.55
CA GLN A 42 0.92 -11.33 1.54
C GLN A 42 -0.23 -12.35 1.44
N ASP A 43 -1.31 -12.09 2.16
CA ASP A 43 -2.50 -12.97 2.15
C ASP A 43 -3.24 -12.88 0.80
N TYR A 44 -2.77 -13.66 -0.17
CA TYR A 44 -3.37 -13.77 -1.52
C TYR A 44 -4.59 -14.68 -1.55
N LYS A 45 -4.83 -15.49 -0.51
CA LYS A 45 -5.92 -16.46 -0.43
C LYS A 45 -7.24 -15.82 -0.02
N ARG A 46 -7.21 -14.71 0.72
CA ARG A 46 -8.44 -14.04 1.17
C ARG A 46 -9.29 -13.53 0.00
N ALA A 47 -10.57 -13.29 0.23
CA ALA A 47 -11.52 -12.84 -0.79
C ALA A 47 -11.06 -11.55 -1.49
N ASN A 48 -10.59 -10.56 -0.73
CA ASN A 48 -10.07 -9.29 -1.24
C ASN A 48 -8.59 -9.13 -0.84
N PRO A 49 -7.64 -9.74 -1.57
CA PRO A 49 -6.23 -9.66 -1.24
C PRO A 49 -5.64 -8.28 -1.58
N PRO A 50 -4.44 -7.96 -1.09
CA PRO A 50 -3.71 -6.78 -1.53
C PRO A 50 -3.55 -6.74 -3.05
N PHE A 51 -3.52 -5.53 -3.61
CA PHE A 51 -3.63 -5.33 -5.07
C PHE A 51 -2.59 -6.11 -5.90
N THR A 52 -1.32 -6.11 -5.49
CA THR A 52 -0.27 -6.87 -6.18
C THR A 52 -0.53 -8.38 -6.17
N SER A 53 -0.93 -8.90 -5.02
CA SER A 53 -1.30 -10.32 -4.87
C SER A 53 -2.58 -10.67 -5.61
N TYR A 54 -3.54 -9.75 -5.69
CA TYR A 54 -4.75 -9.91 -6.51
C TYR A 54 -4.39 -10.08 -7.98
N LEU A 55 -3.57 -9.16 -8.54
CA LEU A 55 -3.16 -9.23 -9.93
C LEU A 55 -2.46 -10.55 -10.25
N ILE A 56 -1.48 -10.93 -9.42
CA ILE A 56 -0.73 -12.17 -9.61
C ILE A 56 -1.67 -13.38 -9.53
N ARG A 57 -2.56 -13.44 -8.55
CA ARG A 57 -3.52 -14.53 -8.38
C ARG A 57 -4.42 -14.70 -9.61
N GLU A 58 -4.98 -13.61 -10.14
CA GLU A 58 -5.85 -13.70 -11.31
C GLU A 58 -5.07 -14.16 -12.54
N VAL A 59 -3.90 -13.58 -12.76
CA VAL A 59 -3.05 -13.92 -13.91
C VAL A 59 -2.53 -15.36 -13.84
N MET A 60 -2.17 -15.86 -12.66
CA MET A 60 -1.71 -17.24 -12.47
C MET A 60 -2.84 -18.27 -12.65
N ARG A 61 -4.09 -17.84 -12.55
CA ARG A 61 -5.29 -18.64 -12.82
C ARG A 61 -5.83 -18.45 -14.25
N ASP A 62 -5.05 -17.84 -15.14
CA ASP A 62 -5.43 -17.49 -16.50
C ASP A 62 -6.74 -16.69 -16.59
N ARG A 63 -6.98 -15.84 -15.60
CA ARG A 63 -8.11 -14.92 -15.55
C ARG A 63 -7.65 -13.50 -15.82
N LYS A 64 -8.50 -12.72 -16.50
CA LYS A 64 -8.26 -11.28 -16.65
C LYS A 64 -8.54 -10.58 -15.32
N PRO A 65 -7.57 -9.82 -14.76
CA PRO A 65 -7.85 -8.99 -13.60
C PRO A 65 -8.81 -7.87 -13.96
N VAL A 66 -9.70 -7.51 -13.03
CA VAL A 66 -10.61 -6.37 -13.18
C VAL A 66 -10.07 -5.18 -12.39
N LEU A 67 -9.85 -4.07 -13.06
CA LEU A 67 -9.36 -2.83 -12.45
C LEU A 67 -10.54 -1.87 -12.21
N TYR A 68 -10.92 -1.72 -10.94
CA TYR A 68 -12.03 -0.84 -10.54
C TYR A 68 -11.56 0.58 -10.19
N ASN A 69 -10.26 0.83 -10.23
CA ASN A 69 -9.68 2.10 -9.88
C ASN A 69 -9.49 2.98 -11.12
N SER A 70 -9.50 4.28 -10.90
CA SER A 70 -8.97 5.22 -11.88
C SER A 70 -7.56 4.77 -12.30
N THR A 71 -7.34 4.73 -13.61
CA THR A 71 -6.05 4.36 -14.20
C THR A 71 -4.91 5.27 -13.77
N ASP A 72 -5.23 6.43 -13.18
CA ASP A 72 -4.30 7.52 -12.87
C ASP A 72 -4.02 7.67 -11.36
N SER A 73 -4.71 6.91 -10.49
CA SER A 73 -4.44 6.97 -9.05
C SER A 73 -3.07 6.34 -8.75
N LYS A 74 -2.13 7.16 -8.32
CA LYS A 74 -0.78 6.72 -7.96
C LYS A 74 -0.69 6.30 -6.51
N ARG A 75 -0.02 5.18 -6.28
CA ARG A 75 0.31 4.71 -4.93
C ARG A 75 1.78 4.35 -4.85
N ASP A 76 2.40 4.72 -3.75
CA ASP A 76 3.75 4.31 -3.43
C ASP A 76 3.74 2.89 -2.86
N TYR A 77 4.69 2.08 -3.30
CA TYR A 77 4.85 0.69 -2.88
C TYR A 77 6.26 0.50 -2.33
N ILE A 78 6.35 -0.03 -1.11
CA ILE A 78 7.61 -0.42 -0.49
C ILE A 78 7.69 -1.94 -0.35
N TYR A 79 8.79 -2.52 -0.77
CA TYR A 79 9.02 -3.95 -0.62
C TYR A 79 9.24 -4.30 0.85
N VAL A 80 8.73 -5.44 1.29
CA VAL A 80 8.68 -5.81 2.71
C VAL A 80 10.07 -5.86 3.37
N ASP A 81 11.09 -6.34 2.66
CA ASP A 81 12.45 -6.40 3.21
C ASP A 81 13.09 -5.02 3.33
N ASP A 82 12.77 -4.10 2.41
CA ASP A 82 13.24 -2.72 2.49
C ASP A 82 12.59 -2.00 3.68
N LEU A 83 11.28 -2.21 3.88
CA LEU A 83 10.58 -1.73 5.06
C LEU A 83 11.21 -2.27 6.35
N ALA A 84 11.50 -3.58 6.40
CA ALA A 84 12.12 -4.21 7.55
C ALA A 84 13.51 -3.64 7.84
N LYS A 85 14.32 -3.41 6.81
CA LYS A 85 15.65 -2.76 6.93
C LYS A 85 15.55 -1.34 7.46
N ASP A 86 14.58 -0.56 6.96
CA ASP A 86 14.36 0.81 7.42
C ASP A 86 13.93 0.82 8.89
N LEU A 87 12.98 -0.03 9.28
CA LEU A 87 12.56 -0.18 10.67
C LEU A 87 13.71 -0.60 11.58
N PHE A 88 14.46 -1.62 11.18
CA PHE A 88 15.62 -2.09 11.94
C PHE A 88 16.67 -0.98 12.12
N GLY A 89 16.95 -0.24 11.05
CA GLY A 89 17.87 0.88 11.10
C GLY A 89 17.43 1.99 12.07
N LEU A 90 16.14 2.35 12.05
CA LEU A 90 15.59 3.37 12.96
C LEU A 90 15.59 2.90 14.42
N ILE A 91 15.20 1.65 14.69
CA ILE A 91 15.13 1.12 16.07
C ILE A 91 16.52 1.03 16.73
N HIS A 92 17.56 0.75 15.96
CA HIS A 92 18.91 0.56 16.49
C HIS A 92 19.76 1.84 16.49
N LYS A 93 19.22 2.95 15.99
CA LYS A 93 19.94 4.23 15.99
C LYS A 93 19.81 4.90 17.36
N PRO A 94 20.91 5.26 18.03
CA PRO A 94 20.87 5.79 19.39
C PRO A 94 20.12 7.11 19.53
N PHE A 95 20.15 7.92 18.48
CA PHE A 95 19.45 9.21 18.41
C PHE A 95 18.82 9.40 17.06
N LEU A 96 17.55 9.79 17.05
CA LEU A 96 16.79 10.07 15.85
C LEU A 96 16.49 11.57 15.75
N LYS A 97 16.70 12.12 14.55
CA LYS A 97 16.47 13.55 14.28
C LYS A 97 14.98 13.90 14.24
N TYR A 98 14.13 12.94 13.87
CA TYR A 98 12.70 13.15 13.71
C TYR A 98 11.88 12.15 14.53
N ASP A 99 10.69 12.57 14.94
CA ASP A 99 9.73 11.72 15.65
C ASP A 99 8.88 10.88 14.69
N ILE A 100 8.80 11.29 13.42
CA ILE A 100 7.92 10.68 12.41
C ILE A 100 8.69 10.50 11.12
N TYR A 101 8.65 9.26 10.60
CA TYR A 101 9.26 8.85 9.34
C TYR A 101 8.21 8.25 8.41
N ASN A 102 8.19 8.66 7.15
CA ASN A 102 7.44 7.94 6.13
C ASN A 102 8.30 6.78 5.63
N LEU A 103 7.81 5.56 5.80
CA LEU A 103 8.45 4.34 5.34
C LEU A 103 7.87 3.98 3.97
N THR A 104 8.54 4.44 2.94
CA THR A 104 8.12 4.42 1.55
C THR A 104 9.32 4.34 0.62
N SER A 105 9.16 3.73 -0.55
CA SER A 105 10.24 3.68 -1.55
C SER A 105 10.54 5.06 -2.16
N GLY A 106 9.60 6.00 -2.06
CA GLY A 106 9.64 7.28 -2.77
C GLY A 106 9.23 7.17 -4.23
N THR A 107 8.82 5.98 -4.68
CA THR A 107 8.37 5.73 -6.06
C THR A 107 6.92 5.28 -6.07
N SER A 108 6.10 5.95 -6.87
CA SER A 108 4.68 5.65 -6.98
C SER A 108 4.32 5.09 -8.34
N TYR A 109 3.35 4.18 -8.36
CA TYR A 109 2.90 3.50 -9.57
C TYR A 109 1.38 3.59 -9.72
N THR A 110 0.91 3.72 -10.94
CA THR A 110 -0.49 3.53 -11.29
C THR A 110 -0.81 2.04 -11.42
N PRO A 111 -2.10 1.61 -11.35
CA PRO A 111 -2.49 0.24 -11.63
C PRO A 111 -2.01 -0.27 -12.99
N ARG A 112 -2.04 0.58 -14.02
CA ARG A 112 -1.52 0.24 -15.36
C ARG A 112 -0.02 -0.04 -15.36
N GLN A 113 0.76 0.78 -14.67
CA GLN A 113 2.21 0.57 -14.57
C GLN A 113 2.55 -0.74 -13.85
N ILE A 114 1.80 -1.08 -12.79
CA ILE A 114 2.00 -2.36 -12.11
C ILE A 114 1.66 -3.52 -13.03
N LEU A 115 0.55 -3.43 -13.79
CA LEU A 115 0.15 -4.46 -14.75
C LEU A 115 1.19 -4.62 -15.87
N ALA A 116 1.69 -3.51 -16.42
CA ALA A 116 2.74 -3.52 -17.44
C ALA A 116 4.04 -4.15 -16.92
N THR A 117 4.43 -3.83 -15.66
CA THR A 117 5.58 -4.46 -15.03
C THR A 117 5.36 -5.97 -14.84
N LEU A 118 4.14 -6.37 -14.46
CA LEU A 118 3.80 -7.80 -14.33
C LEU A 118 3.85 -8.52 -15.67
N SER A 119 3.36 -7.89 -16.77
CA SER A 119 3.48 -8.40 -18.14
C SER A 119 4.93 -8.64 -18.52
N LYS A 120 5.81 -7.69 -18.21
CA LYS A 120 7.25 -7.80 -18.45
C LYS A 120 7.88 -8.95 -17.67
N VAL A 121 7.56 -9.07 -16.37
CA VAL A 121 8.10 -10.15 -15.51
C VAL A 121 7.68 -11.53 -15.97
N LEU A 122 6.47 -11.68 -16.50
CA LEU A 122 5.93 -12.95 -16.98
C LEU A 122 6.20 -13.22 -18.47
N ASP A 123 6.85 -12.27 -19.15
CA ASP A 123 7.12 -12.32 -20.60
C ASP A 123 5.85 -12.67 -21.42
N ARG A 124 4.72 -12.09 -21.04
CA ARG A 124 3.45 -12.24 -21.75
C ARG A 124 2.56 -11.00 -21.59
N GLU A 125 1.76 -10.73 -22.62
CA GLU A 125 0.75 -9.67 -22.53
C GLU A 125 -0.33 -10.05 -21.52
N ILE A 126 -0.63 -9.14 -20.60
CA ILE A 126 -1.71 -9.29 -19.62
C ILE A 126 -2.76 -8.23 -19.90
N LEU A 127 -3.90 -8.68 -20.39
CA LEU A 127 -5.06 -7.84 -20.58
C LEU A 127 -5.84 -7.71 -19.26
N ALA A 128 -6.41 -6.55 -19.01
CA ALA A 128 -7.28 -6.30 -17.87
C ALA A 128 -8.64 -5.78 -18.33
N ASP A 129 -9.68 -6.16 -17.62
CA ASP A 129 -10.99 -5.54 -17.75
C ASP A 129 -11.08 -4.32 -16.82
N TYR A 130 -11.95 -3.37 -17.17
CA TYR A 130 -12.14 -2.15 -16.41
C TYR A 130 -13.58 -2.07 -15.93
N GLY A 131 -13.77 -2.12 -14.62
CA GLY A 131 -15.08 -1.97 -13.99
C GLY A 131 -15.24 -0.61 -13.32
N SER A 132 -16.48 -0.23 -13.10
CA SER A 132 -16.76 0.96 -12.30
C SER A 132 -16.56 0.67 -10.81
N PRO A 133 -16.16 1.69 -10.04
CA PRO A 133 -16.08 1.55 -8.58
C PRO A 133 -17.39 1.09 -7.93
N ARG A 134 -18.50 1.56 -8.46
CA ARG A 134 -19.83 1.16 -7.97
C ARG A 134 -20.07 -0.34 -8.17
N GLU A 135 -19.62 -0.93 -9.28
CA GLU A 135 -19.70 -2.38 -9.49
C GLU A 135 -18.95 -3.17 -8.42
N PHE A 136 -17.74 -2.73 -8.06
CA PHE A 136 -17.00 -3.39 -6.98
C PHE A 136 -17.77 -3.39 -5.67
N TRP A 137 -18.40 -2.27 -5.32
CA TRP A 137 -19.12 -2.10 -4.06
C TRP A 137 -20.53 -2.63 -4.10
N SER A 138 -21.15 -2.83 -5.30
CA SER A 138 -22.53 -3.34 -5.45
C SER A 138 -22.73 -4.74 -4.85
N LYS A 139 -21.66 -5.52 -4.70
CA LYS A 139 -21.69 -6.81 -3.99
C LYS A 139 -21.93 -6.70 -2.47
N TYR A 140 -21.95 -5.48 -1.94
CA TYR A 140 -22.28 -5.18 -0.55
C TYR A 140 -23.51 -4.25 -0.49
N PRO A 141 -24.72 -4.74 -0.82
CA PRO A 141 -25.91 -3.90 -0.98
C PRO A 141 -26.27 -3.14 0.30
N ASP A 142 -25.98 -3.71 1.47
CA ASP A 142 -26.26 -3.08 2.78
C ASP A 142 -25.54 -1.75 2.98
N LEU A 143 -24.43 -1.52 2.27
CA LEU A 143 -23.70 -0.25 2.31
C LEU A 143 -24.48 0.89 1.64
N PHE A 144 -25.43 0.59 0.78
CA PHE A 144 -26.21 1.56 0.00
C PHE A 144 -27.65 1.73 0.51
N GLY A 145 -28.02 0.94 1.50
CA GLY A 145 -29.33 0.99 2.15
C GLY A 145 -29.29 1.68 3.51
N GLY A 146 -30.48 1.78 4.17
CA GLY A 146 -30.62 2.32 5.51
C GLY A 146 -30.53 3.85 5.60
N ASP A 147 -30.47 4.35 6.83
CA ASP A 147 -30.53 5.79 7.13
C ASP A 147 -29.23 6.56 6.77
N ARG A 148 -28.14 5.84 6.54
CA ARG A 148 -26.81 6.41 6.24
C ARG A 148 -26.12 5.66 5.12
N PRO A 149 -26.63 5.75 3.89
CA PRO A 149 -26.06 5.04 2.75
C PRO A 149 -24.68 5.56 2.40
N LEU A 150 -23.87 4.67 1.84
CA LEU A 150 -22.56 5.05 1.29
C LEU A 150 -22.76 6.00 0.11
N SER A 151 -22.22 7.21 0.22
CA SER A 151 -22.38 8.23 -0.83
C SER A 151 -21.42 8.00 -2.00
N GLU A 152 -21.83 8.45 -3.19
CA GLU A 152 -20.98 8.45 -4.39
C GLU A 152 -19.68 9.26 -4.19
N ASP A 153 -19.75 10.37 -3.44
CA ASP A 153 -18.57 11.17 -3.11
C ASP A 153 -17.57 10.38 -2.27
N ARG A 154 -18.06 9.58 -1.32
CA ARG A 154 -17.22 8.69 -0.52
C ARG A 154 -16.53 7.63 -1.36
N LEU A 155 -17.24 7.02 -2.31
CA LEU A 155 -16.68 6.05 -3.26
C LEU A 155 -15.57 6.70 -4.09
N LYS A 156 -15.83 7.88 -4.64
CA LYS A 156 -14.83 8.62 -5.41
C LYS A 156 -13.57 8.92 -4.60
N LYS A 157 -13.70 9.38 -3.37
CA LYS A 157 -12.56 9.66 -2.49
C LYS A 157 -11.70 8.43 -2.21
N GLU A 158 -12.30 7.26 -2.00
CA GLU A 158 -11.54 6.01 -1.78
C GLU A 158 -10.79 5.56 -3.04
N ILE A 159 -11.37 5.75 -4.21
CA ILE A 159 -10.84 5.26 -5.48
C ILE A 159 -9.78 6.19 -6.06
N LEU A 160 -10.06 7.49 -6.03
CA LEU A 160 -9.13 8.51 -6.54
C LEU A 160 -8.01 8.83 -5.54
N LYS A 161 -8.00 8.17 -4.39
CA LYS A 161 -7.00 8.37 -3.36
C LYS A 161 -5.60 8.16 -3.93
N GLN A 162 -4.80 9.20 -3.86
CA GLN A 162 -3.37 9.13 -4.13
C GLN A 162 -2.60 8.93 -2.83
N SER A 163 -1.63 8.04 -2.87
CA SER A 163 -0.75 7.76 -1.74
C SER A 163 0.69 7.82 -2.25
N VAL A 164 1.22 9.03 -2.29
CA VAL A 164 2.59 9.33 -2.72
C VAL A 164 3.34 9.90 -1.53
N GLY A 165 4.46 9.29 -1.17
CA GLY A 165 5.24 9.65 -0.02
C GLY A 165 6.63 10.18 -0.37
N SER A 166 7.24 10.87 0.59
CA SER A 166 8.66 11.22 0.54
C SER A 166 9.40 10.47 1.64
N ASN A 167 10.43 9.74 1.28
CA ASN A 167 11.34 9.03 2.19
C ASN A 167 12.54 9.89 2.62
N ALA A 168 12.54 11.19 2.33
CA ALA A 168 13.68 12.07 2.55
C ALA A 168 14.23 11.99 3.99
N ARG A 169 13.36 11.90 5.00
CA ARG A 169 13.78 11.77 6.40
C ARG A 169 14.48 10.44 6.70
N VAL A 170 14.02 9.34 6.12
CA VAL A 170 14.66 8.03 6.28
C VAL A 170 16.03 8.05 5.59
N VAL A 171 16.09 8.59 4.39
CA VAL A 171 17.36 8.73 3.63
C VAL A 171 18.34 9.63 4.37
N GLU A 172 17.90 10.77 4.91
CA GLU A 172 18.72 11.65 5.72
C GLU A 172 19.21 10.96 7.00
N GLU A 173 18.36 10.20 7.65
CA GLU A 173 18.63 9.53 8.93
C GLU A 173 19.55 8.33 8.79
N LEU A 174 19.31 7.47 7.82
CA LEU A 174 19.96 6.17 7.65
C LEU A 174 21.01 6.14 6.52
N GLY A 175 21.12 7.22 5.74
CA GLY A 175 21.89 7.29 4.50
C GLY A 175 21.12 6.76 3.29
N TYR A 176 21.66 7.00 2.09
CA TYR A 176 21.07 6.53 0.84
C TYR A 176 20.95 5.00 0.80
N ARG A 177 19.80 4.51 0.36
CA ARG A 177 19.54 3.10 0.12
C ARG A 177 18.95 2.89 -1.27
N SER A 178 19.40 1.86 -1.94
CA SER A 178 18.73 1.36 -3.13
C SER A 178 17.59 0.47 -2.69
N TYR A 179 16.36 0.85 -3.00
CA TYR A 179 15.17 0.03 -2.77
C TYR A 179 15.01 -1.01 -3.86
N ILE A 180 14.41 -2.14 -3.51
CA ILE A 180 14.09 -3.20 -4.47
C ILE A 180 13.10 -2.64 -5.50
N SER A 181 13.40 -2.86 -6.79
CA SER A 181 12.53 -2.42 -7.87
C SER A 181 11.19 -3.16 -7.85
N LEU A 182 10.14 -2.53 -8.39
CA LEU A 182 8.83 -3.18 -8.51
C LEU A 182 8.94 -4.50 -9.30
N GLU A 183 9.73 -4.52 -10.36
CA GLU A 183 9.98 -5.70 -11.20
C GLU A 183 10.55 -6.86 -10.38
N SER A 184 11.62 -6.60 -9.62
CA SER A 184 12.25 -7.60 -8.75
C SER A 184 11.28 -8.08 -7.66
N GLY A 185 10.59 -7.16 -7.00
CA GLY A 185 9.64 -7.51 -5.94
C GLY A 185 8.44 -8.33 -6.45
N LEU A 186 7.88 -8.03 -7.63
CA LEU A 186 6.82 -8.83 -8.24
C LEU A 186 7.33 -10.23 -8.62
N SER A 187 8.57 -10.34 -9.12
CA SER A 187 9.20 -11.63 -9.42
C SER A 187 9.27 -12.52 -8.18
N GLU A 188 9.67 -11.97 -7.03
CA GLU A 188 9.74 -12.73 -5.78
C GLU A 188 8.35 -13.18 -5.28
N ILE A 189 7.32 -12.34 -5.42
CA ILE A 189 5.95 -12.73 -5.08
C ILE A 189 5.47 -13.87 -5.97
N ILE A 190 5.75 -13.81 -7.28
CA ILE A 190 5.38 -14.86 -8.24
C ILE A 190 6.05 -16.18 -7.84
N LYS A 191 7.36 -16.19 -7.58
CA LYS A 191 8.08 -17.39 -7.14
C LYS A 191 7.44 -18.00 -5.89
N PHE A 192 7.05 -17.16 -4.93
CA PHE A 192 6.42 -17.60 -3.69
C PHE A 192 5.01 -18.15 -3.90
N GLN A 193 4.20 -17.50 -4.75
CA GLN A 193 2.79 -17.86 -4.93
C GLN A 193 2.57 -18.97 -5.98
N LYS A 194 3.47 -19.09 -6.98
CA LYS A 194 3.34 -20.06 -8.09
C LYS A 194 3.04 -21.49 -7.65
N PRO A 195 3.66 -22.06 -6.60
CA PRO A 195 3.36 -23.42 -6.15
C PRO A 195 1.92 -23.64 -5.67
N ALA A 196 1.15 -22.58 -5.45
CA ALA A 196 -0.23 -22.65 -4.96
C ALA A 196 -1.29 -22.58 -6.09
N PHE A 197 -0.87 -22.45 -7.34
CA PHE A 197 -1.72 -22.39 -8.53
C PHE A 197 -1.37 -23.52 -9.51
#